data_b11162c6749b52f240095aa5dd6399f3
#
_entry.id   b11162c6749b52f240095aa5dd6399f3
#
_cell.length_a   1.000
_cell.length_b   1.000
_cell.length_c   1.000
_cell.angle_alpha   90.00
_cell.angle_beta   90.00
_cell.angle_gamma   90.00
#
_symmetry.space_group_name_H-M   'P 1'
#
loop_
_entity.id
_entity.type
_entity.pdbx_description
1 polymer ?
#
loop_
_entity_poly.entity_id
_entity_poly.type
_entity_poly.pdbx_seq_one_letter_code
_entity_poly.pdbx_strand_id
1 'polypeptide(L)'
;MDCECLRLCCRMMSTPVEAVRPSNPGFSSTAAFFDLDKTIISRSSTLAFGPSFYRHGLLSRTDVMRGALAQLRYQLSGADHRRMEKARAHLSQACRGWPADRVAEIVARHLPDLILPYVYAEARALLGEHLGAGQDVIIVSTSGQEVVAPIGALLGAVSVIATRMRIADGHYTGEMEFYAYGEAKAAQVTKLAAERGYSLPDCYAYSDSVTDLPLLEIVGHPRAVNPDRALRRIAAARGWPVLTFK
;
A
#
# COMPACT_ATOMS: atom_id res chain seq x y z
N MET A 1 -16.46 11.79 20.89
CA MET A 1 -15.63 11.28 19.74
C MET A 1 -15.13 9.92 20.20
N ASP A 2 -15.76 8.88 19.68
CA ASP A 2 -15.99 7.64 20.40
C ASP A 2 -14.80 6.70 20.53
N CYS A 3 -14.66 6.20 21.76
CA CYS A 3 -13.66 5.23 22.19
C CYS A 3 -13.79 3.85 21.50
N GLU A 4 -14.83 3.62 20.72
CA GLU A 4 -15.08 2.39 19.97
C GLU A 4 -14.20 2.22 18.74
N CYS A 5 -13.86 3.30 18.05
CA CYS A 5 -12.99 3.25 16.86
C CYS A 5 -11.55 2.83 17.24
N LEU A 6 -11.07 3.25 18.40
CA LEU A 6 -9.75 2.84 18.93
C LEU A 6 -9.71 1.37 19.37
N ARG A 7 -10.83 0.83 19.90
CA ARG A 7 -10.91 -0.58 20.32
C ARG A 7 -11.00 -1.54 19.12
N LEU A 8 -11.64 -1.10 18.03
CA LEU A 8 -11.71 -1.89 16.79
C LEU A 8 -10.32 -1.97 16.12
N CYS A 9 -9.59 -0.86 16.08
CA CYS A 9 -8.23 -0.81 15.54
C CYS A 9 -7.25 -1.70 16.33
N CYS A 10 -7.33 -1.68 17.66
CA CYS A 10 -6.43 -2.46 18.52
C CYS A 10 -6.72 -3.98 18.47
N ARG A 11 -7.98 -4.38 18.21
CA ARG A 11 -8.37 -5.79 18.12
C ARG A 11 -7.98 -6.43 16.79
N MET A 12 -7.81 -5.64 15.71
CA MET A 12 -7.40 -6.11 14.38
C MET A 12 -5.88 -6.31 14.26
N MET A 13 -5.08 -5.79 15.20
CA MET A 13 -3.62 -5.84 15.15
C MET A 13 -3.00 -7.05 15.86
N SER A 14 -3.77 -7.82 16.62
CA SER A 14 -3.27 -8.96 17.42
C SER A 14 -3.49 -10.33 16.79
N THR A 15 -4.08 -10.39 15.60
CA THR A 15 -4.22 -11.65 14.84
C THR A 15 -3.46 -11.53 13.52
N PRO A 16 -2.76 -12.59 13.06
CA PRO A 16 -2.36 -12.66 11.66
C PRO A 16 -3.64 -12.45 10.86
N VAL A 17 -3.60 -11.55 9.85
CA VAL A 17 -4.74 -11.27 8.99
C VAL A 17 -5.00 -12.50 8.11
N GLU A 18 -5.53 -13.53 8.70
CA GLU A 18 -6.33 -14.58 8.10
C GLU A 18 -7.77 -14.41 8.61
N ALA A 19 -8.38 -13.28 8.31
CA ALA A 19 -9.83 -13.20 8.35
C ALA A 19 -10.36 -13.83 7.05
N VAL A 20 -10.25 -15.16 6.95
CA VAL A 20 -11.06 -15.95 6.04
C VAL A 20 -12.51 -15.73 6.47
N ARG A 21 -13.21 -14.85 5.76
CA ARG A 21 -14.68 -14.86 5.84
C ARG A 21 -15.14 -16.21 5.31
N PRO A 22 -16.07 -16.91 5.99
CA PRO A 22 -16.59 -18.17 5.49
C PRO A 22 -17.25 -17.95 4.12
N SER A 23 -17.11 -18.90 3.22
CA SER A 23 -17.74 -18.96 1.90
C SER A 23 -19.26 -18.82 2.04
N ASN A 24 -19.75 -17.61 1.86
CA ASN A 24 -21.18 -17.31 1.79
C ASN A 24 -21.54 -17.14 0.31
N PRO A 25 -22.65 -17.71 -0.21
CA PRO A 25 -23.02 -17.62 -1.60
C PRO A 25 -23.50 -16.19 -1.92
N GLY A 26 -22.57 -15.32 -2.32
CA GLY A 26 -22.78 -13.92 -2.61
C GLY A 26 -21.51 -13.08 -2.79
N PHE A 27 -20.33 -13.71 -2.78
CA PHE A 27 -19.06 -13.00 -3.00
C PHE A 27 -18.89 -12.60 -4.46
N SER A 28 -18.38 -11.39 -4.66
CA SER A 28 -17.95 -10.92 -5.96
C SER A 28 -16.90 -11.88 -6.55
N SER A 29 -17.11 -12.33 -7.77
CA SER A 29 -16.08 -13.04 -8.53
C SER A 29 -15.03 -12.07 -9.08
N THR A 30 -15.13 -10.76 -8.77
CA THR A 30 -14.29 -9.70 -9.30
C THR A 30 -13.78 -8.79 -8.20
N ALA A 31 -12.59 -8.24 -8.41
CA ALA A 31 -11.95 -7.33 -7.48
C ALA A 31 -11.28 -6.16 -8.20
N ALA A 32 -11.06 -5.07 -7.46
CA ALA A 32 -10.27 -3.93 -7.90
C ALA A 32 -9.02 -3.79 -7.00
N PHE A 33 -7.86 -3.93 -7.62
CA PHE A 33 -6.56 -3.82 -6.98
C PHE A 33 -6.00 -2.42 -7.17
N PHE A 34 -5.73 -1.72 -6.08
CA PHE A 34 -5.22 -0.35 -6.12
C PHE A 34 -3.83 -0.28 -5.50
N ASP A 35 -2.87 0.26 -6.24
CA ASP A 35 -1.70 0.80 -5.58
C ASP A 35 -2.09 2.01 -4.71
N LEU A 36 -1.28 2.34 -3.71
CA LEU A 36 -1.61 3.37 -2.73
C LEU A 36 -0.95 4.71 -3.05
N ASP A 37 0.40 4.72 -3.05
CA ASP A 37 1.20 5.94 -3.10
C ASP A 37 1.17 6.54 -4.51
N LYS A 38 0.69 7.79 -4.66
CA LYS A 38 0.45 8.51 -5.93
C LYS A 38 -0.66 7.92 -6.82
N THR A 39 -1.33 6.87 -6.37
CA THR A 39 -2.50 6.28 -7.02
C THR A 39 -3.79 6.61 -6.27
N ILE A 40 -3.91 6.24 -5.00
CA ILE A 40 -5.02 6.65 -4.13
C ILE A 40 -4.72 7.97 -3.43
N ILE A 41 -3.48 8.13 -2.94
CA ILE A 41 -3.02 9.33 -2.23
C ILE A 41 -1.94 10.05 -3.04
N SER A 42 -1.91 11.39 -2.98
CA SER A 42 -1.01 12.23 -3.77
C SER A 42 0.46 12.22 -3.31
N ARG A 43 0.78 11.49 -2.24
CA ARG A 43 2.11 11.44 -1.61
C ARG A 43 2.52 10.02 -1.23
N SER A 44 3.74 9.88 -0.72
CA SER A 44 4.19 8.62 -0.11
C SER A 44 3.64 8.48 1.30
N SER A 45 2.91 7.39 1.55
CA SER A 45 2.36 7.04 2.87
C SER A 45 3.48 6.84 3.90
N THR A 46 4.53 6.11 3.57
CA THR A 46 5.68 5.88 4.47
C THR A 46 6.36 7.19 4.87
N LEU A 47 6.58 8.10 3.91
CA LEU A 47 7.23 9.39 4.20
C LEU A 47 6.35 10.34 5.00
N ALA A 48 5.02 10.25 4.86
CA ALA A 48 4.09 11.07 5.62
C ALA A 48 4.24 10.88 7.14
N PHE A 49 4.55 9.67 7.59
CA PHE A 49 4.75 9.36 9.01
C PHE A 49 6.15 9.67 9.54
N GLY A 50 7.13 9.97 8.69
CA GLY A 50 8.51 10.26 9.08
C GLY A 50 8.63 11.29 10.22
N PRO A 51 8.00 12.49 10.13
CA PRO A 51 8.01 13.47 11.19
C PRO A 51 7.42 12.99 12.52
N SER A 52 6.37 12.15 12.46
CA SER A 52 5.76 11.55 13.65
C SER A 52 6.68 10.50 14.29
N PHE A 53 7.29 9.62 13.53
CA PHE A 53 8.29 8.67 14.03
C PHE A 53 9.50 9.37 14.64
N TYR A 54 9.96 10.46 14.05
CA TYR A 54 11.03 11.28 14.62
C TYR A 54 10.63 11.90 15.96
N ARG A 55 9.46 12.55 16.06
CA ARG A 55 8.97 13.16 17.30
C ARG A 55 8.78 12.16 18.44
N HIS A 56 8.45 10.92 18.10
CA HIS A 56 8.27 9.85 19.08
C HIS A 56 9.56 9.02 19.33
N GLY A 57 10.71 9.48 18.80
CA GLY A 57 12.03 8.90 19.10
C GLY A 57 12.34 7.59 18.38
N LEU A 58 11.52 7.18 17.38
CA LEU A 58 11.81 5.99 16.56
C LEU A 58 12.84 6.27 15.48
N LEU A 59 12.88 7.50 14.92
CA LEU A 59 13.88 7.92 13.95
C LEU A 59 14.89 8.87 14.58
N SER A 60 16.16 8.70 14.24
CA SER A 60 17.23 9.65 14.59
C SER A 60 17.28 10.81 13.59
N ARG A 61 17.97 11.91 13.96
CA ARG A 61 18.23 13.03 13.03
C ARG A 61 18.97 12.57 11.77
N THR A 62 19.88 11.63 11.91
CA THR A 62 20.63 11.08 10.78
C THR A 62 19.75 10.27 9.84
N ASP A 63 18.76 9.56 10.35
CA ASP A 63 17.81 8.79 9.53
C ASP A 63 16.90 9.72 8.74
N VAL A 64 16.41 10.80 9.37
CA VAL A 64 15.61 11.84 8.68
C VAL A 64 16.41 12.52 7.56
N MET A 65 17.66 12.90 7.82
CA MET A 65 18.51 13.52 6.80
C MET A 65 18.82 12.56 5.64
N ARG A 66 19.11 11.28 5.93
CA ARG A 66 19.34 10.26 4.90
C ARG A 66 18.08 10.02 4.06
N GLY A 67 16.92 9.95 4.70
CA GLY A 67 15.63 9.80 4.03
C GLY A 67 15.33 10.99 3.10
N ALA A 68 15.52 12.21 3.56
CA ALA A 68 15.33 13.43 2.77
C ALA A 68 16.27 13.47 1.54
N LEU A 69 17.55 13.11 1.72
CA LEU A 69 18.52 13.05 0.63
C LEU A 69 18.19 11.95 -0.39
N ALA A 70 17.74 10.78 0.08
CA ALA A 70 17.29 9.68 -0.77
C ALA A 70 16.08 10.10 -1.61
N GLN A 71 15.11 10.80 -1.00
CA GLN A 71 13.92 11.32 -1.68
C GLN A 71 14.30 12.36 -2.76
N LEU A 72 15.19 13.29 -2.46
CA LEU A 72 15.66 14.28 -3.43
C LEU A 72 16.34 13.60 -4.63
N ARG A 73 17.19 12.61 -4.38
CA ARG A 73 17.84 11.82 -5.44
C ARG A 73 16.85 11.03 -6.27
N TYR A 74 15.80 10.47 -5.65
CA TYR A 74 14.74 9.78 -6.37
C TYR A 74 13.99 10.71 -7.32
N GLN A 75 13.66 11.92 -6.88
CA GLN A 75 12.98 12.91 -7.72
C GLN A 75 13.83 13.34 -8.93
N LEU A 76 15.15 13.42 -8.76
CA LEU A 76 16.06 13.87 -9.84
C LEU A 76 16.43 12.78 -10.84
N SER A 77 16.42 11.51 -10.49
CA SER A 77 17.02 10.44 -11.30
C SER A 77 16.09 9.26 -11.64
N GLY A 78 14.83 9.27 -11.15
CA GLY A 78 13.88 8.18 -11.39
C GLY A 78 14.18 6.88 -10.61
N ALA A 79 13.31 5.88 -10.79
CA ALA A 79 13.44 4.57 -10.15
C ALA A 79 14.47 3.70 -10.88
N ASP A 80 15.55 3.34 -10.17
CA ASP A 80 16.50 2.31 -10.57
C ASP A 80 16.42 1.15 -9.58
N HIS A 81 16.37 -0.09 -10.07
CA HIS A 81 16.24 -1.31 -9.26
C HIS A 81 17.29 -1.38 -8.14
N ARG A 82 18.56 -1.03 -8.43
CA ARG A 82 19.63 -1.01 -7.42
C ARG A 82 19.40 0.03 -6.31
N ARG A 83 18.73 1.13 -6.64
CA ARG A 83 18.40 2.18 -5.66
C ARG A 83 17.24 1.77 -4.77
N MET A 84 16.25 1.09 -5.33
CA MET A 84 15.14 0.52 -4.56
C MET A 84 15.64 -0.54 -3.57
N GLU A 85 16.58 -1.41 -3.97
CA GLU A 85 17.23 -2.37 -3.07
C GLU A 85 17.98 -1.67 -1.90
N LYS A 86 18.72 -0.60 -2.18
CA LYS A 86 19.38 0.20 -1.13
C LYS A 86 18.40 0.90 -0.21
N ALA A 87 17.30 1.45 -0.75
CA ALA A 87 16.26 2.08 0.05
C ALA A 87 15.56 1.05 0.95
N ARG A 88 15.29 -0.16 0.43
CA ARG A 88 14.78 -1.30 1.17
C ARG A 88 15.68 -1.67 2.35
N ALA A 89 16.97 -1.89 2.07
CA ALA A 89 17.95 -2.26 3.10
C ALA A 89 18.09 -1.17 4.18
N HIS A 90 18.00 0.09 3.78
CA HIS A 90 18.05 1.22 4.71
C HIS A 90 16.83 1.28 5.63
N LEU A 91 15.63 1.08 5.05
CA LEU A 91 14.38 1.06 5.81
C LEU A 91 14.36 -0.09 6.81
N SER A 92 14.77 -1.28 6.38
CA SER A 92 14.92 -2.46 7.25
C SER A 92 15.82 -2.18 8.45
N GLN A 93 16.98 -1.60 8.19
CA GLN A 93 17.94 -1.25 9.25
C GLN A 93 17.39 -0.18 10.20
N ALA A 94 16.73 0.85 9.67
CA ALA A 94 16.17 1.95 10.46
C ALA A 94 15.08 1.47 11.42
N CYS A 95 14.28 0.48 11.01
CA CYS A 95 13.17 -0.05 11.83
C CYS A 95 13.64 -1.08 12.88
N ARG A 96 14.90 -1.54 12.83
CA ARG A 96 15.39 -2.57 13.76
C ARG A 96 15.25 -2.12 15.22
N GLY A 97 14.62 -2.96 16.03
CA GLY A 97 14.41 -2.71 17.45
C GLY A 97 13.23 -1.78 17.77
N TRP A 98 12.48 -1.31 16.77
CA TRP A 98 11.27 -0.54 17.06
C TRP A 98 10.19 -1.45 17.66
N PRO A 99 9.51 -1.02 18.74
CA PRO A 99 8.35 -1.74 19.23
C PRO A 99 7.20 -1.66 18.22
N ALA A 100 6.66 -2.81 17.82
CA ALA A 100 5.63 -2.87 16.77
C ALA A 100 4.30 -2.21 17.22
N ASP A 101 3.92 -2.38 18.49
CA ASP A 101 2.77 -1.74 19.10
C ASP A 101 2.89 -0.20 19.10
N ARG A 102 4.10 0.32 19.36
CA ARG A 102 4.35 1.76 19.34
C ARG A 102 4.22 2.33 17.93
N VAL A 103 4.70 1.62 16.90
CA VAL A 103 4.51 2.00 15.49
C VAL A 103 3.02 2.05 15.17
N ALA A 104 2.28 1.01 15.52
CA ALA A 104 0.85 0.92 15.31
C ALA A 104 0.08 2.07 15.99
N GLU A 105 0.42 2.39 17.24
CA GLU A 105 -0.18 3.51 18.00
C GLU A 105 0.06 4.86 17.30
N ILE A 106 1.31 5.12 16.87
CA ILE A 106 1.65 6.38 16.18
C ILE A 106 0.89 6.49 14.86
N VAL A 107 0.83 5.40 14.10
CA VAL A 107 0.09 5.38 12.83
C VAL A 107 -1.39 5.65 13.09
N ALA A 108 -2.05 4.91 13.98
CA ALA A 108 -3.47 5.07 14.28
C ALA A 108 -3.82 6.50 14.71
N ARG A 109 -2.97 7.11 15.56
CA ARG A 109 -3.17 8.48 16.08
C ARG A 109 -3.09 9.55 14.99
N HIS A 110 -2.15 9.42 14.06
CA HIS A 110 -1.83 10.48 13.10
C HIS A 110 -2.39 10.24 11.69
N LEU A 111 -2.96 9.05 11.41
CA LEU A 111 -3.46 8.68 10.10
C LEU A 111 -4.49 9.65 9.54
N PRO A 112 -5.53 10.09 10.30
CA PRO A 112 -6.53 11.01 9.75
C PRO A 112 -5.91 12.31 9.24
N ASP A 113 -4.98 12.89 9.98
CA ASP A 113 -4.37 14.18 9.65
C ASP A 113 -3.32 14.06 8.53
N LEU A 114 -2.60 12.93 8.48
CA LEU A 114 -1.49 12.74 7.56
C LEU A 114 -1.90 12.14 6.21
N ILE A 115 -3.02 11.44 6.14
CA ILE A 115 -3.42 10.69 4.93
C ILE A 115 -4.69 11.24 4.31
N LEU A 116 -5.77 11.45 5.08
CA LEU A 116 -7.07 11.85 4.52
C LEU A 116 -7.04 13.11 3.64
N PRO A 117 -6.29 14.18 3.97
CA PRO A 117 -6.22 15.38 3.14
C PRO A 117 -5.56 15.15 1.78
N TYR A 118 -4.87 14.03 1.61
CA TYR A 118 -4.12 13.69 0.40
C TYR A 118 -4.74 12.60 -0.44
N VAL A 119 -5.89 12.08 -0.03
CA VAL A 119 -6.67 11.13 -0.86
C VAL A 119 -7.30 11.91 -2.01
N TYR A 120 -6.97 11.50 -3.24
CA TYR A 120 -7.59 12.07 -4.43
C TYR A 120 -9.11 11.89 -4.40
N ALA A 121 -9.85 12.95 -4.74
CA ALA A 121 -11.31 12.89 -4.81
C ALA A 121 -11.79 11.85 -5.83
N GLU A 122 -11.08 11.77 -6.96
CA GLU A 122 -11.35 10.82 -8.04
C GLU A 122 -11.08 9.38 -7.60
N ALA A 123 -10.01 9.14 -6.82
CA ALA A 123 -9.75 7.82 -6.26
C ALA A 123 -10.84 7.40 -5.29
N ARG A 124 -11.30 8.32 -4.42
CA ARG A 124 -12.41 8.06 -3.49
C ARG A 124 -13.70 7.71 -4.23
N ALA A 125 -14.04 8.45 -5.30
CA ALA A 125 -15.21 8.17 -6.12
C ALA A 125 -15.11 6.78 -6.76
N LEU A 126 -13.95 6.45 -7.33
CA LEU A 126 -13.71 5.18 -8.00
C LEU A 126 -13.76 3.98 -7.04
N LEU A 127 -13.19 4.13 -5.83
CA LEU A 127 -13.34 3.14 -4.76
C LEU A 127 -14.82 2.91 -4.43
N GLY A 128 -15.58 4.01 -4.31
CA GLY A 128 -17.03 3.94 -4.07
C GLY A 128 -17.81 3.26 -5.19
N GLU A 129 -17.42 3.46 -6.45
CA GLU A 129 -18.03 2.79 -7.61
C GLU A 129 -17.83 1.27 -7.56
N HIS A 130 -16.60 0.81 -7.29
CA HIS A 130 -16.30 -0.62 -7.14
C HIS A 130 -17.07 -1.25 -5.96
N LEU A 131 -17.02 -0.60 -4.80
CA LEU A 131 -17.76 -1.06 -3.62
C LEU A 131 -19.29 -1.08 -3.87
N GLY A 132 -19.83 -0.05 -4.55
CA GLY A 132 -21.24 0.03 -4.92
C GLY A 132 -21.66 -1.02 -5.94
N ALA A 133 -20.74 -1.46 -6.80
CA ALA A 133 -20.92 -2.58 -7.73
C ALA A 133 -20.76 -3.96 -7.06
N GLY A 134 -20.51 -4.01 -5.76
CA GLY A 134 -20.30 -5.25 -5.00
C GLY A 134 -18.95 -5.91 -5.28
N GLN A 135 -18.00 -5.21 -5.86
CA GLN A 135 -16.63 -5.70 -6.10
C GLN A 135 -15.78 -5.53 -4.85
N ASP A 136 -14.89 -6.49 -4.60
CA ASP A 136 -13.93 -6.38 -3.51
C ASP A 136 -12.84 -5.36 -3.88
N VAL A 137 -12.53 -4.45 -2.96
CA VAL A 137 -11.42 -3.50 -3.09
C VAL A 137 -10.23 -4.00 -2.28
N ILE A 138 -9.08 -4.11 -2.94
CA ILE A 138 -7.83 -4.55 -2.32
C ILE A 138 -6.75 -3.48 -2.56
N ILE A 139 -6.09 -3.03 -1.51
CA ILE A 139 -4.94 -2.12 -1.64
C ILE A 139 -3.65 -2.95 -1.70
N VAL A 140 -2.82 -2.67 -2.71
CA VAL A 140 -1.56 -3.39 -2.99
C VAL A 140 -0.42 -2.39 -2.98
N SER A 141 0.36 -2.32 -1.90
CA SER A 141 1.36 -1.27 -1.72
C SER A 141 2.73 -1.80 -1.31
N THR A 142 3.78 -1.14 -1.79
CA THR A 142 5.16 -1.38 -1.34
C THR A 142 5.42 -0.86 0.08
N SER A 143 4.59 0.03 0.59
CA SER A 143 4.66 0.57 1.97
C SER A 143 4.40 -0.53 3.00
N GLY A 144 4.83 -0.29 4.25
CA GLY A 144 4.69 -1.25 5.35
C GLY A 144 3.24 -1.52 5.73
N GLN A 145 2.94 -2.75 6.08
CA GLN A 145 1.60 -3.22 6.44
C GLN A 145 0.99 -2.41 7.58
N GLU A 146 1.80 -1.96 8.54
CA GLU A 146 1.37 -1.17 9.69
C GLU A 146 0.79 0.19 9.30
N VAL A 147 1.18 0.70 8.13
CA VAL A 147 0.66 1.93 7.55
C VAL A 147 -0.51 1.62 6.60
N VAL A 148 -0.34 0.61 5.74
CA VAL A 148 -1.30 0.32 4.66
C VAL A 148 -2.59 -0.28 5.20
N ALA A 149 -2.54 -1.17 6.20
CA ALA A 149 -3.73 -1.83 6.73
C ALA A 149 -4.74 -0.85 7.37
N PRO A 150 -4.33 0.10 8.23
CA PRO A 150 -5.26 1.11 8.73
C PRO A 150 -5.82 2.04 7.65
N ILE A 151 -5.01 2.39 6.63
CA ILE A 151 -5.48 3.17 5.47
C ILE A 151 -6.53 2.37 4.69
N GLY A 152 -6.27 1.09 4.44
CA GLY A 152 -7.21 0.21 3.75
C GLY A 152 -8.55 0.11 4.48
N ALA A 153 -8.52 -0.11 5.79
CA ALA A 153 -9.72 -0.15 6.62
C ALA A 153 -10.52 1.15 6.56
N LEU A 154 -9.84 2.30 6.59
CA LEU A 154 -10.46 3.62 6.48
C LEU A 154 -11.12 3.87 5.12
N LEU A 155 -10.57 3.30 4.05
CA LEU A 155 -11.05 3.43 2.68
C LEU A 155 -12.05 2.33 2.26
N GLY A 156 -12.39 1.41 3.18
CA GLY A 156 -13.35 0.34 2.92
C GLY A 156 -12.76 -0.86 2.17
N ALA A 157 -11.44 -0.98 2.06
CA ALA A 157 -10.80 -2.15 1.46
C ALA A 157 -11.04 -3.41 2.31
N VAL A 158 -11.38 -4.51 1.64
CA VAL A 158 -11.62 -5.79 2.32
C VAL A 158 -10.32 -6.51 2.70
N SER A 159 -9.22 -6.14 2.05
CA SER A 159 -7.88 -6.71 2.30
C SER A 159 -6.78 -5.75 1.83
N VAL A 160 -5.57 -6.00 2.31
CA VAL A 160 -4.37 -5.29 1.84
C VAL A 160 -3.25 -6.28 1.56
N ILE A 161 -2.45 -5.98 0.53
CA ILE A 161 -1.18 -6.63 0.22
C ILE A 161 -0.10 -5.57 0.40
N ALA A 162 0.75 -5.73 1.41
CA ALA A 162 1.73 -4.72 1.79
C ALA A 162 3.04 -5.38 2.23
N THR A 163 4.12 -4.62 2.26
CA THR A 163 5.40 -5.09 2.76
C THR A 163 5.29 -5.46 4.24
N ARG A 164 5.78 -6.64 4.61
CA ARG A 164 5.80 -7.12 6.00
C ARG A 164 7.21 -7.23 6.52
N MET A 165 7.42 -6.67 7.69
CA MET A 165 8.65 -6.81 8.46
C MET A 165 8.51 -7.95 9.45
N ARG A 166 9.60 -8.70 9.70
CA ARG A 166 9.62 -9.72 10.74
C ARG A 166 9.61 -9.07 12.12
N ILE A 167 8.74 -9.59 12.98
CA ILE A 167 8.63 -9.19 14.39
C ILE A 167 9.02 -10.38 15.26
N ALA A 168 9.88 -10.14 16.25
CA ALA A 168 10.21 -11.08 17.31
C ALA A 168 10.18 -10.35 18.66
N ASP A 169 9.60 -10.95 19.66
CA ASP A 169 9.44 -10.39 21.02
C ASP A 169 8.85 -8.96 21.01
N GLY A 170 7.88 -8.72 20.13
CA GLY A 170 7.20 -7.43 19.99
C GLY A 170 8.01 -6.33 19.27
N HIS A 171 9.19 -6.64 18.73
CA HIS A 171 10.07 -5.68 18.07
C HIS A 171 10.41 -6.10 16.65
N TYR A 172 10.58 -5.11 15.77
CA TYR A 172 11.07 -5.36 14.40
C TYR A 172 12.52 -5.87 14.43
N THR A 173 12.75 -7.00 13.75
CA THR A 173 14.09 -7.59 13.65
C THR A 173 15.01 -6.85 12.68
N GLY A 174 14.46 -6.02 11.83
CA GLY A 174 15.14 -5.41 10.69
C GLY A 174 15.18 -6.31 9.45
N GLU A 175 14.48 -7.44 9.46
CA GLU A 175 14.34 -8.34 8.31
C GLU A 175 12.95 -8.17 7.68
N MET A 176 12.88 -8.25 6.35
CA MET A 176 11.60 -8.28 5.63
C MET A 176 11.17 -9.73 5.45
N GLU A 177 9.97 -10.04 5.91
CA GLU A 177 9.31 -11.32 5.65
C GLU A 177 8.74 -11.36 4.21
N PHE A 178 8.18 -10.26 3.77
CA PHE A 178 7.61 -10.10 2.43
C PHE A 178 7.84 -8.66 1.92
N TYR A 179 8.33 -8.54 0.69
CA TYR A 179 8.50 -7.26 0.02
C TYR A 179 7.52 -7.12 -1.15
N ALA A 180 6.49 -6.31 -0.98
CA ALA A 180 5.42 -6.08 -1.96
C ALA A 180 5.89 -5.18 -3.11
N TYR A 181 6.73 -5.70 -4.02
CA TYR A 181 7.32 -4.95 -5.12
C TYR A 181 7.36 -5.79 -6.41
N GLY A 182 7.01 -5.18 -7.55
CA GLY A 182 7.10 -5.80 -8.87
C GLY A 182 6.39 -7.14 -8.95
N GLU A 183 7.10 -8.17 -9.39
CA GLU A 183 6.60 -9.55 -9.54
C GLU A 183 6.00 -10.12 -8.24
N ALA A 184 6.54 -9.75 -7.08
CA ALA A 184 6.01 -10.23 -5.80
C ALA A 184 4.61 -9.68 -5.50
N LYS A 185 4.28 -8.45 -5.93
CA LYS A 185 2.92 -7.92 -5.88
C LYS A 185 1.98 -8.77 -6.74
N ALA A 186 2.34 -9.01 -8.00
CA ALA A 186 1.54 -9.78 -8.94
C ALA A 186 1.32 -11.22 -8.46
N ALA A 187 2.36 -11.88 -7.97
CA ALA A 187 2.28 -13.24 -7.44
C ALA A 187 1.33 -13.32 -6.23
N GLN A 188 1.40 -12.34 -5.31
CA GLN A 188 0.51 -12.31 -4.14
C GLN A 188 -0.94 -12.01 -4.54
N VAL A 189 -1.18 -11.15 -5.54
CA VAL A 189 -2.52 -10.91 -6.10
C VAL A 189 -3.07 -12.17 -6.75
N THR A 190 -2.26 -12.87 -7.54
CA THR A 190 -2.66 -14.15 -8.16
C THR A 190 -3.04 -15.21 -7.11
N LYS A 191 -2.23 -15.30 -6.04
CA LYS A 191 -2.53 -16.19 -4.91
C LYS A 191 -3.85 -15.82 -4.26
N LEU A 192 -4.05 -14.54 -3.90
CA LEU A 192 -5.29 -14.05 -3.30
C LEU A 192 -6.50 -14.29 -4.21
N ALA A 193 -6.35 -14.08 -5.53
CA ALA A 193 -7.40 -14.31 -6.50
C ALA A 193 -7.83 -15.79 -6.52
N ALA A 194 -6.88 -16.72 -6.51
CA ALA A 194 -7.16 -18.15 -6.42
C ALA A 194 -7.87 -18.53 -5.10
N GLU A 195 -7.42 -17.97 -3.96
CA GLU A 195 -8.01 -18.23 -2.65
C GLU A 195 -9.45 -17.69 -2.52
N ARG A 196 -9.74 -16.56 -3.19
CA ARG A 196 -11.04 -15.87 -3.12
C ARG A 196 -11.96 -16.18 -4.28
N GLY A 197 -11.47 -16.87 -5.31
CA GLY A 197 -12.23 -17.20 -6.52
C GLY A 197 -12.42 -16.01 -7.46
N TYR A 198 -11.52 -15.01 -7.45
CA TYR A 198 -11.61 -13.91 -8.40
C TYR A 198 -11.18 -14.33 -9.80
N SER A 199 -11.95 -13.91 -10.80
CA SER A 199 -11.60 -14.03 -12.23
C SER A 199 -10.69 -12.85 -12.60
N LEU A 200 -9.38 -13.06 -12.65
CA LEU A 200 -8.41 -11.99 -12.98
C LEU A 200 -8.71 -11.28 -14.31
N PRO A 201 -9.19 -11.97 -15.38
CA PRO A 201 -9.63 -11.29 -16.61
C PRO A 201 -10.76 -10.27 -16.40
N ASP A 202 -11.57 -10.42 -15.35
CA ASP A 202 -12.67 -9.52 -15.02
C ASP A 202 -12.32 -8.53 -13.91
N CYS A 203 -11.08 -8.61 -13.38
CA CYS A 203 -10.58 -7.73 -12.33
C CYS A 203 -9.95 -6.46 -12.88
N TYR A 204 -9.87 -5.45 -12.01
CA TYR A 204 -9.26 -4.16 -12.27
C TYR A 204 -7.95 -4.00 -11.51
N ALA A 205 -6.97 -3.27 -12.09
CA ALA A 205 -5.78 -2.83 -11.36
C ALA A 205 -5.43 -1.38 -11.71
N TYR A 206 -5.02 -0.61 -10.70
CA TYR A 206 -4.73 0.81 -10.78
C TYR A 206 -3.33 1.08 -10.22
N SER A 207 -2.46 1.74 -11.00
CA SER A 207 -1.12 2.14 -10.53
C SER A 207 -0.56 3.33 -11.31
N ASP A 208 0.36 4.07 -10.67
CA ASP A 208 1.11 5.20 -11.25
C ASP A 208 2.47 4.79 -11.82
N SER A 209 2.98 3.60 -11.48
CA SER A 209 4.38 3.23 -11.69
C SER A 209 4.58 2.04 -12.61
N VAL A 210 5.62 2.12 -13.45
CA VAL A 210 6.06 0.98 -14.26
C VAL A 210 6.52 -0.22 -13.43
N THR A 211 6.86 -0.02 -12.17
CA THR A 211 7.24 -1.13 -11.27
C THR A 211 6.08 -2.09 -10.99
N ASP A 212 4.84 -1.63 -11.19
CA ASP A 212 3.63 -2.43 -11.05
C ASP A 212 3.13 -3.01 -12.39
N LEU A 213 3.95 -2.94 -13.44
CA LEU A 213 3.63 -3.54 -14.73
C LEU A 213 3.20 -5.00 -14.60
N PRO A 214 3.89 -5.87 -13.82
CA PRO A 214 3.45 -7.26 -13.64
C PRO A 214 2.03 -7.37 -13.05
N LEU A 215 1.66 -6.48 -12.12
CA LEU A 215 0.30 -6.44 -11.56
C LEU A 215 -0.74 -6.02 -12.60
N LEU A 216 -0.42 -5.00 -13.42
CA LEU A 216 -1.31 -4.51 -14.47
C LEU A 216 -1.52 -5.52 -15.59
N GLU A 217 -0.52 -6.38 -15.84
CA GLU A 217 -0.56 -7.39 -16.91
C GLU A 217 -1.40 -8.64 -16.58
N ILE A 218 -1.61 -8.94 -15.30
CA ILE A 218 -2.37 -10.15 -14.90
C ILE A 218 -3.89 -9.93 -14.85
N VAL A 219 -4.37 -8.67 -14.95
CA VAL A 219 -5.79 -8.33 -14.90
C VAL A 219 -6.34 -7.96 -16.28
N GLY A 220 -7.65 -8.15 -16.48
CA GLY A 220 -8.28 -7.77 -17.74
C GLY A 220 -8.56 -6.28 -17.89
N HIS A 221 -8.61 -5.53 -16.79
CA HIS A 221 -8.93 -4.10 -16.80
C HIS A 221 -7.85 -3.23 -16.16
N PRO A 222 -6.61 -3.19 -16.72
CA PRO A 222 -5.56 -2.31 -16.22
C PRO A 222 -5.87 -0.83 -16.45
N ARG A 223 -5.50 0.03 -15.50
CA ARG A 223 -5.66 1.48 -15.55
C ARG A 223 -4.39 2.16 -15.04
N ALA A 224 -3.83 3.06 -15.84
CA ALA A 224 -2.68 3.85 -15.44
C ALA A 224 -3.16 5.18 -14.84
N VAL A 225 -2.88 5.41 -13.55
CA VAL A 225 -3.27 6.63 -12.82
C VAL A 225 -2.07 7.54 -12.68
N ASN A 226 -2.15 8.80 -13.16
CA ASN A 226 -1.02 9.75 -13.11
C ASN A 226 0.33 9.12 -13.47
N PRO A 227 0.43 8.26 -14.53
CA PRO A 227 1.53 7.35 -14.73
C PRO A 227 2.88 8.05 -14.92
N ASP A 228 3.94 7.41 -14.42
CA ASP A 228 5.30 7.77 -14.73
C ASP A 228 5.56 7.68 -16.25
N ARG A 229 6.70 8.23 -16.70
CA ARG A 229 7.01 8.31 -18.13
C ARG A 229 7.07 6.93 -18.82
N ALA A 230 7.55 5.91 -18.10
CA ALA A 230 7.70 4.57 -18.65
C ALA A 230 6.34 3.86 -18.76
N LEU A 231 5.54 3.89 -17.69
CA LEU A 231 4.19 3.33 -17.68
C LEU A 231 3.28 4.05 -18.69
N ARG A 232 3.39 5.38 -18.84
CA ARG A 232 2.62 6.16 -19.83
C ARG A 232 2.86 5.68 -21.25
N ARG A 233 4.12 5.36 -21.60
CA ARG A 233 4.46 4.83 -22.93
C ARG A 233 3.87 3.44 -23.16
N ILE A 234 3.93 2.58 -22.14
CA ILE A 234 3.39 1.22 -22.21
C ILE A 234 1.87 1.27 -22.31
N ALA A 235 1.20 2.09 -21.49
CA ALA A 235 -0.25 2.26 -21.52
C ALA A 235 -0.72 2.73 -22.91
N ALA A 236 -0.04 3.72 -23.50
CA ALA A 236 -0.34 4.21 -24.85
C ALA A 236 -0.15 3.11 -25.92
N ALA A 237 0.94 2.34 -25.84
CA ALA A 237 1.22 1.26 -26.79
C ALA A 237 0.23 0.10 -26.69
N ARG A 238 -0.33 -0.14 -25.51
CA ARG A 238 -1.28 -1.24 -25.23
C ARG A 238 -2.75 -0.80 -25.25
N GLY A 239 -3.03 0.48 -25.48
CA GLY A 239 -4.38 1.04 -25.44
C GLY A 239 -5.00 1.03 -24.05
N TRP A 240 -4.19 1.01 -22.98
CA TRP A 240 -4.70 1.06 -21.62
C TRP A 240 -5.21 2.46 -21.28
N PRO A 241 -6.36 2.59 -20.61
CA PRO A 241 -6.84 3.89 -20.16
C PRO A 241 -5.88 4.56 -19.19
N VAL A 242 -5.67 5.87 -19.41
CA VAL A 242 -4.89 6.74 -18.53
C VAL A 242 -5.84 7.68 -17.80
N LEU A 243 -5.83 7.62 -16.48
CA LEU A 243 -6.60 8.46 -15.60
C LEU A 243 -5.71 9.59 -15.05
N THR A 244 -6.28 10.78 -14.92
CA THR A 244 -5.59 11.93 -14.33
C THR A 244 -6.37 12.39 -13.12
N PHE A 245 -5.77 12.23 -11.93
CA PHE A 245 -6.33 12.70 -10.65
C PHE A 245 -5.63 14.00 -10.24
N LYS A 246 -6.38 14.88 -9.56
CA LYS A 246 -5.91 16.23 -9.17
C LYS A 246 -6.07 16.50 -7.68
#